data_574522c91e515b59a16f4f2c84fa66f5
#
_entry.id   574522c91e515b59a16f4f2c84fa66f5
#
_cell.length_a   1.000
_cell.length_b   1.000
_cell.length_c   1.000
_cell.angle_alpha   90.00
_cell.angle_beta   90.00
_cell.angle_gamma   90.00
#
_symmetry.space_group_name_H-M   'P 1'
#
loop_
_entity.id
_entity.type
_entity.pdbx_description
1 polymer ?
#
loop_
_entity_poly.entity_id
_entity_poly.type
_entity_poly.pdbx_seq_one_letter_code
_entity_poly.pdbx_strand_id
1 'polypeptide(L)'
;MQGKIFYEPGTIGYEATLADTVRDRRELQLAAIRENDARLAPPEILTFSPTDKNTEKWLARAADNLAPQLATIRERLFAMHPVQRHNLVLDLTADAGAFLWEAVRKAPEGGVWGIVKNQQNADILLEQASNLNSLRRPNLLVSKPETLAESFGKSEWKDVRFDFIIGRNFLANTTDKKAAVQNIVKLMNEKSAAVVLAENIARHTQRLGALLQDREEEWLPRIRQAEDDIYGNPDDPLVNWDETTLAAYFEDAGHSVKNVELQSFTREIIISSAQLQHWFDNAPGSFRSRLLKLCSEDDVDNFFNAVRAELLNHKVQWSTQVAFLHII
;
A
#
# COMPACT_ATOMS: atom_id res chain seq x y z
N MET A 1 22.94 -6.10 2.05
CA MET A 1 23.48 -4.73 2.08
C MET A 1 22.38 -3.67 2.23
N GLN A 2 21.29 -4.00 2.93
CA GLN A 2 20.23 -3.04 3.24
C GLN A 2 20.79 -1.97 4.18
N GLY A 3 20.60 -0.69 3.83
CA GLY A 3 20.98 0.46 4.67
C GLY A 3 22.40 1.00 4.51
N LYS A 4 23.26 0.43 3.65
CA LYS A 4 24.57 1.05 3.39
C LYS A 4 24.41 2.29 2.50
N ILE A 5 24.81 3.42 3.05
CA ILE A 5 24.88 4.69 2.33
C ILE A 5 26.16 4.66 1.51
N PHE A 6 26.04 4.58 0.17
CA PHE A 6 27.19 4.59 -0.75
C PHE A 6 27.62 6.00 -1.15
N TYR A 7 26.73 6.98 -0.99
CA TYR A 7 26.97 8.37 -1.31
C TYR A 7 26.11 9.27 -0.42
N GLU A 8 26.75 10.23 0.24
CA GLU A 8 26.09 11.34 0.90
C GLU A 8 26.54 12.63 0.22
N PRO A 9 25.57 13.43 -0.33
CA PRO A 9 25.92 14.72 -0.88
C PRO A 9 26.60 15.61 0.16
N GLY A 10 27.65 16.32 -0.25
CA GLY A 10 28.30 17.31 0.60
C GLY A 10 27.36 18.48 0.94
N THR A 11 27.71 19.23 1.98
CA THR A 11 26.92 20.37 2.47
C THR A 11 27.23 21.69 1.76
N ILE A 12 28.14 21.69 0.77
CA ILE A 12 28.62 22.89 0.08
C ILE A 12 28.51 22.73 -1.44
N GLY A 13 28.17 23.83 -2.13
CA GLY A 13 28.14 23.89 -3.60
C GLY A 13 26.98 23.13 -4.24
N TYR A 14 27.21 22.56 -5.42
CA TYR A 14 26.19 21.86 -6.20
C TYR A 14 25.63 20.62 -5.49
N GLU A 15 26.47 19.93 -4.70
CA GLU A 15 26.02 18.76 -3.94
C GLU A 15 24.99 19.10 -2.87
N ALA A 16 25.08 20.28 -2.25
CA ALA A 16 24.07 20.75 -1.30
C ALA A 16 22.69 20.90 -1.94
N THR A 17 22.62 21.28 -3.21
CA THR A 17 21.34 21.41 -3.95
C THR A 17 20.73 20.06 -4.29
N LEU A 18 21.54 19.00 -4.35
CA LEU A 18 21.08 17.63 -4.63
C LEU A 18 20.68 16.86 -3.39
N ALA A 19 21.09 17.33 -2.20
CA ALA A 19 20.93 16.59 -0.94
C ALA A 19 19.46 16.19 -0.67
N ASP A 20 18.54 17.12 -0.90
CA ASP A 20 17.10 16.86 -0.68
C ASP A 20 16.55 15.87 -1.71
N THR A 21 16.91 16.02 -2.99
CA THR A 21 16.49 15.11 -4.07
C THR A 21 17.02 13.68 -3.84
N VAL A 22 18.28 13.55 -3.42
CA VAL A 22 18.89 12.23 -3.14
C VAL A 22 18.23 11.58 -1.94
N ARG A 23 17.94 12.34 -0.88
CA ARG A 23 17.24 11.85 0.31
C ARG A 23 15.84 11.36 -0.03
N ASP A 24 15.08 12.16 -0.75
CA ASP A 24 13.71 11.88 -1.16
C ASP A 24 13.61 10.61 -2.02
N ARG A 25 14.49 10.50 -3.02
CA ARG A 25 14.58 9.30 -3.86
C ARG A 25 14.92 8.04 -3.06
N ARG A 26 15.82 8.16 -2.09
CA ARG A 26 16.22 7.06 -1.20
C ARG A 26 15.07 6.61 -0.30
N GLU A 27 14.32 7.55 0.28
CA GLU A 27 13.15 7.25 1.09
C GLU A 27 12.09 6.46 0.30
N LEU A 28 11.82 6.88 -0.93
CA LEU A 28 10.89 6.17 -1.80
C LEU A 28 11.36 4.77 -2.18
N GLN A 29 12.65 4.59 -2.44
CA GLN A 29 13.22 3.28 -2.71
C GLN A 29 13.11 2.36 -1.50
N LEU A 30 13.41 2.86 -0.28
CA LEU A 30 13.25 2.09 0.95
C LEU A 30 11.80 1.74 1.23
N ALA A 31 10.88 2.67 0.99
CA ALA A 31 9.45 2.44 1.12
C ALA A 31 8.98 1.34 0.14
N ALA A 32 9.42 1.39 -1.12
CA ALA A 32 9.09 0.41 -2.13
C ALA A 32 9.64 -0.99 -1.80
N ILE A 33 10.85 -1.08 -1.25
CA ILE A 33 11.43 -2.35 -0.78
C ILE A 33 10.55 -2.94 0.32
N ARG A 34 10.20 -2.16 1.35
CA ARG A 34 9.37 -2.62 2.48
C ARG A 34 7.97 -3.05 2.03
N GLU A 35 7.38 -2.34 1.10
CA GLU A 35 6.06 -2.70 0.58
C GLU A 35 6.12 -4.03 -0.20
N ASN A 36 7.18 -4.28 -0.96
CA ASN A 36 7.37 -5.55 -1.65
C ASN A 36 7.66 -6.69 -0.67
N ASP A 37 8.51 -6.48 0.35
CA ASP A 37 8.77 -7.47 1.39
C ASP A 37 7.48 -7.86 2.13
N ALA A 38 6.62 -6.90 2.45
CA ALA A 38 5.34 -7.15 3.11
C ALA A 38 4.35 -7.96 2.26
N ARG A 39 4.41 -7.84 0.93
CA ARG A 39 3.58 -8.60 -0.01
C ARG A 39 4.07 -10.03 -0.26
N LEU A 40 5.36 -10.25 -0.05
CA LEU A 40 6.03 -11.52 -0.32
C LEU A 40 6.35 -12.30 0.96
N ALA A 41 6.22 -11.66 2.14
CA ALA A 41 6.47 -12.32 3.40
C ALA A 41 5.46 -13.46 3.60
N PRO A 42 5.91 -14.72 3.70
CA PRO A 42 5.06 -15.76 4.25
C PRO A 42 4.72 -15.41 5.71
N PRO A 43 3.59 -15.87 6.23
CA PRO A 43 3.33 -15.75 7.65
C PRO A 43 4.53 -16.34 8.41
N GLU A 44 5.06 -15.57 9.36
CA GLU A 44 6.29 -15.79 10.11
C GLU A 44 6.67 -17.26 10.31
N ILE A 45 7.64 -17.72 9.53
CA ILE A 45 8.46 -18.87 9.89
C ILE A 45 9.87 -18.33 10.06
N LEU A 46 10.31 -18.25 11.31
CA LEU A 46 11.67 -17.93 11.69
C LEU A 46 12.60 -19.04 11.20
N THR A 47 13.12 -18.94 10.00
CA THR A 47 14.25 -19.75 9.54
C THR A 47 15.32 -18.81 9.01
N PHE A 48 16.45 -18.81 9.69
CA PHE A 48 17.69 -18.23 9.21
C PHE A 48 18.20 -19.05 8.01
N SER A 49 17.76 -18.69 6.81
CA SER A 49 18.40 -19.13 5.58
C SER A 49 19.30 -18.01 5.04
N PRO A 50 20.49 -18.31 4.54
CA PRO A 50 21.36 -17.29 3.95
C PRO A 50 20.64 -16.63 2.78
N THR A 51 20.58 -15.31 2.79
CA THR A 51 19.90 -14.48 1.79
C THR A 51 20.50 -14.77 0.41
N ASP A 52 19.68 -15.28 -0.48
CA ASP A 52 20.09 -15.56 -1.87
C ASP A 52 20.32 -14.22 -2.59
N LYS A 53 21.53 -14.05 -3.16
CA LYS A 53 21.91 -12.86 -3.94
C LYS A 53 20.98 -12.57 -5.13
N ASN A 54 20.26 -13.58 -5.62
CA ASN A 54 19.27 -13.43 -6.68
C ASN A 54 17.99 -12.77 -6.14
N THR A 55 17.59 -13.13 -4.93
CA THR A 55 16.44 -12.51 -4.23
C THR A 55 16.71 -11.03 -3.93
N GLU A 56 17.93 -10.68 -3.46
CA GLU A 56 18.30 -9.27 -3.24
C GLU A 56 18.27 -8.44 -4.53
N LYS A 57 18.79 -8.99 -5.64
CA LYS A 57 18.75 -8.30 -6.95
C LYS A 57 17.33 -8.15 -7.47
N TRP A 58 16.46 -9.13 -7.23
CA TRP A 58 15.07 -9.10 -7.62
C TRP A 58 14.29 -8.05 -6.80
N LEU A 59 14.47 -8.02 -5.47
CA LEU A 59 13.86 -7.02 -4.59
C LEU A 59 14.27 -5.60 -4.98
N ALA A 60 15.55 -5.38 -5.30
CA ALA A 60 16.02 -4.08 -5.77
C ALA A 60 15.35 -3.64 -7.08
N ARG A 61 15.21 -4.53 -8.07
CA ARG A 61 14.52 -4.24 -9.35
C ARG A 61 13.03 -3.99 -9.16
N ALA A 62 12.37 -4.77 -8.31
CA ALA A 62 10.95 -4.59 -8.02
C ALA A 62 10.70 -3.25 -7.29
N ALA A 63 11.62 -2.84 -6.42
CA ALA A 63 11.57 -1.54 -5.76
C ALA A 63 11.79 -0.38 -6.74
N ASP A 64 12.72 -0.51 -7.69
CA ASP A 64 12.99 0.51 -8.69
C ASP A 64 11.75 0.79 -9.57
N ASN A 65 10.91 -0.21 -9.82
CA ASN A 65 9.68 -0.05 -10.59
C ASN A 65 8.48 0.48 -9.74
N LEU A 66 8.48 0.25 -8.42
CA LEU A 66 7.41 0.71 -7.54
C LEU A 66 7.64 2.14 -7.03
N ALA A 67 8.91 2.54 -6.84
CA ALA A 67 9.24 3.86 -6.29
C ALA A 67 8.67 5.04 -7.10
N PRO A 68 8.71 5.04 -8.45
CA PRO A 68 8.08 6.12 -9.24
C PRO A 68 6.56 6.19 -9.05
N GLN A 69 5.88 5.04 -8.96
CA GLN A 69 4.44 5.01 -8.71
C GLN A 69 4.12 5.55 -7.31
N LEU A 70 4.89 5.18 -6.29
CA LEU A 70 4.74 5.71 -4.93
C LEU A 70 4.99 7.22 -4.88
N ALA A 71 5.99 7.72 -5.62
CA ALA A 71 6.26 9.14 -5.74
C ALA A 71 5.04 9.88 -6.31
N THR A 72 4.51 9.41 -7.44
CA THR A 72 3.33 10.00 -8.08
C THR A 72 2.12 9.99 -7.16
N ILE A 73 1.86 8.88 -6.46
CA ILE A 73 0.74 8.78 -5.52
C ILE A 73 0.95 9.75 -4.35
N ARG A 74 2.16 9.83 -3.78
CA ARG A 74 2.49 10.73 -2.67
C ARG A 74 2.29 12.19 -3.07
N GLU A 75 2.89 12.61 -4.18
CA GLU A 75 2.76 13.97 -4.69
C GLU A 75 1.29 14.35 -4.90
N ARG A 76 0.52 13.45 -5.48
CA ARG A 76 -0.88 13.67 -5.73
C ARG A 76 -1.70 13.81 -4.45
N LEU A 77 -1.54 12.91 -3.47
CA LEU A 77 -2.25 12.99 -2.20
C LEU A 77 -1.98 14.32 -1.48
N PHE A 78 -0.72 14.75 -1.42
CA PHE A 78 -0.37 16.04 -0.81
C PHE A 78 -0.77 17.27 -1.65
N ALA A 79 -1.06 17.11 -2.93
CA ALA A 79 -1.59 18.17 -3.78
C ALA A 79 -3.12 18.32 -3.67
N MET A 80 -3.85 17.26 -3.29
CA MET A 80 -5.30 17.30 -3.15
C MET A 80 -5.77 18.22 -2.02
N HIS A 81 -4.95 18.38 -0.97
CA HIS A 81 -5.23 19.30 0.13
C HIS A 81 -3.94 19.95 0.63
N PRO A 82 -3.89 21.29 0.77
CA PRO A 82 -2.70 21.99 1.23
C PRO A 82 -2.45 21.76 2.72
N VAL A 83 -1.34 21.12 3.07
CA VAL A 83 -0.91 20.94 4.45
C VAL A 83 -0.23 22.20 4.96
N GLN A 84 -0.71 22.74 6.08
CA GLN A 84 -0.13 23.89 6.74
C GLN A 84 0.99 23.47 7.70
N ARG A 85 1.97 24.35 7.92
CA ARG A 85 3.16 24.06 8.75
C ARG A 85 2.83 23.62 10.19
N HIS A 86 1.69 24.03 10.72
CA HIS A 86 1.22 23.76 12.08
C HIS A 86 0.16 22.66 12.16
N ASN A 87 -0.20 22.03 11.05
CA ASN A 87 -1.21 20.98 11.06
C ASN A 87 -0.79 19.76 11.89
N LEU A 88 -1.76 19.13 12.53
CA LEU A 88 -1.63 17.80 13.10
C LEU A 88 -1.96 16.79 12.02
N VAL A 89 -1.00 15.96 11.66
CA VAL A 89 -1.07 15.03 10.52
C VAL A 89 -1.10 13.59 11.00
N LEU A 90 -2.00 12.78 10.46
CA LEU A 90 -2.05 11.33 10.68
C LEU A 90 -1.79 10.59 9.37
N ASP A 91 -0.71 9.80 9.32
CA ASP A 91 -0.48 8.80 8.28
C ASP A 91 -1.05 7.45 8.75
N LEU A 92 -2.11 6.99 8.09
CA LEU A 92 -2.80 5.74 8.39
C LEU A 92 -1.99 4.49 8.01
N THR A 93 -0.90 4.64 7.24
CA THR A 93 -0.13 3.54 6.63
C THR A 93 1.37 3.80 6.66
N ALA A 94 1.87 4.16 7.84
CA ALA A 94 3.22 4.64 8.03
C ALA A 94 4.32 3.55 7.90
N ASP A 95 3.97 2.25 7.84
CA ASP A 95 4.93 1.14 7.85
C ASP A 95 6.13 1.34 6.91
N ALA A 96 5.89 1.86 5.71
CA ALA A 96 6.93 2.10 4.71
C ALA A 96 7.61 3.48 4.83
N GLY A 97 7.03 4.42 5.57
CA GLY A 97 7.56 5.77 5.78
C GLY A 97 7.32 6.75 4.62
N ALA A 98 6.77 6.31 3.48
CA ALA A 98 6.68 7.13 2.25
C ALA A 98 5.88 8.44 2.43
N PHE A 99 4.80 8.40 3.19
CA PHE A 99 3.94 9.56 3.48
C PHE A 99 4.35 10.22 4.80
N LEU A 100 4.78 9.43 5.77
CA LEU A 100 5.20 9.89 7.10
C LEU A 100 6.30 10.96 7.02
N TRP A 101 7.38 10.69 6.27
CA TRP A 101 8.49 11.62 6.14
C TRP A 101 8.13 12.87 5.36
N GLU A 102 7.26 12.77 4.36
CA GLU A 102 6.73 13.94 3.67
C GLU A 102 5.85 14.80 4.59
N ALA A 103 5.01 14.17 5.43
CA ALA A 103 4.24 14.87 6.44
C ALA A 103 5.14 15.63 7.44
N VAL A 104 6.22 15.00 7.92
CA VAL A 104 7.22 15.64 8.81
C VAL A 104 7.88 16.85 8.14
N ARG A 105 8.11 16.80 6.82
CA ARG A 105 8.65 17.95 6.08
C ARG A 105 7.64 19.08 5.93
N LYS A 106 6.38 18.75 5.65
CA LYS A 106 5.31 19.75 5.38
C LYS A 106 4.75 20.40 6.63
N ALA A 107 4.70 19.67 7.75
CA ALA A 107 4.17 20.15 9.03
C ALA A 107 5.27 20.25 10.14
N PRO A 108 6.33 21.05 9.93
CA PRO A 108 7.48 21.12 10.85
C PRO A 108 7.17 21.79 12.20
N GLU A 109 6.08 22.52 12.32
CA GLU A 109 5.62 23.25 13.50
C GLU A 109 4.39 22.61 14.15
N GLY A 110 3.81 21.62 13.47
CA GLY A 110 2.70 20.81 13.97
C GLY A 110 3.18 19.53 14.62
N GLY A 111 2.44 18.44 14.41
CA GLY A 111 2.81 17.11 14.87
C GLY A 111 2.42 16.06 13.83
N VAL A 112 3.19 14.98 13.76
CA VAL A 112 2.91 13.88 12.85
C VAL A 112 2.75 12.59 13.62
N TRP A 113 1.67 11.87 13.34
CA TRP A 113 1.41 10.53 13.85
C TRP A 113 1.39 9.54 12.71
N GLY A 114 1.89 8.34 12.97
CA GLY A 114 1.88 7.24 12.00
C GLY A 114 1.30 5.98 12.59
N ILE A 115 0.40 5.33 11.86
CA ILE A 115 -0.12 4.01 12.21
C ILE A 115 0.76 2.94 11.57
N VAL A 116 1.21 2.00 12.38
CA VAL A 116 2.04 0.86 11.97
C VAL A 116 1.41 -0.45 12.39
N LYS A 117 1.71 -1.52 11.65
CA LYS A 117 1.12 -2.85 11.87
C LYS A 117 1.68 -3.57 13.10
N ASN A 118 2.93 -3.31 13.44
CA ASN A 118 3.64 -3.99 14.54
C ASN A 118 4.74 -3.11 15.14
N GLN A 119 5.24 -3.52 16.30
CA GLN A 119 6.28 -2.79 17.03
C GLN A 119 7.61 -2.74 16.27
N GLN A 120 7.96 -3.78 15.52
CA GLN A 120 9.20 -3.81 14.74
C GLN A 120 9.24 -2.68 13.69
N ASN A 121 8.11 -2.42 13.00
CA ASN A 121 8.01 -1.31 12.05
C ASN A 121 8.14 0.04 12.77
N ALA A 122 7.53 0.19 13.97
CA ALA A 122 7.69 1.38 14.79
C ALA A 122 9.16 1.62 15.14
N ASP A 123 9.86 0.61 15.65
CA ASP A 123 11.26 0.71 16.09
C ASP A 123 12.19 1.14 14.93
N ILE A 124 11.98 0.58 13.73
CA ILE A 124 12.75 0.95 12.54
C ILE A 124 12.52 2.43 12.16
N LEU A 125 11.26 2.91 12.21
CA LEU A 125 10.94 4.30 11.89
C LEU A 125 11.52 5.26 12.96
N LEU A 126 11.46 4.88 14.25
CA LEU A 126 12.03 5.66 15.34
C LEU A 126 13.57 5.72 15.25
N GLU A 127 14.22 4.63 14.86
CA GLU A 127 15.65 4.63 14.58
C GLU A 127 16.02 5.61 13.46
N GLN A 128 15.26 5.61 12.37
CA GLN A 128 15.43 6.58 11.27
C GLN A 128 15.17 8.02 11.72
N ALA A 129 14.23 8.23 12.66
CA ALA A 129 13.93 9.54 13.22
C ALA A 129 14.97 10.01 14.27
N SER A 130 15.93 9.16 14.68
CA SER A 130 16.87 9.45 15.78
C SER A 130 17.67 10.74 15.57
N ASN A 131 17.99 11.07 14.30
CA ASN A 131 18.73 12.29 13.93
C ASN A 131 17.86 13.55 13.86
N LEU A 132 16.52 13.42 13.98
CA LEU A 132 15.62 14.56 14.03
C LEU A 132 15.57 15.15 15.45
N ASN A 133 15.36 16.47 15.54
CA ASN A 133 15.00 17.12 16.79
C ASN A 133 13.76 16.41 17.40
N SER A 134 13.76 16.23 18.73
CA SER A 134 12.71 15.50 19.44
C SER A 134 11.29 16.02 19.13
N LEU A 135 11.12 17.33 18.95
CA LEU A 135 9.84 17.96 18.60
C LEU A 135 9.36 17.64 17.17
N ARG A 136 10.24 17.16 16.30
CA ARG A 136 9.94 16.83 14.90
C ARG A 136 9.85 15.31 14.65
N ARG A 137 10.12 14.51 15.70
CA ARG A 137 9.96 13.07 15.57
C ARG A 137 8.51 12.69 15.46
N PRO A 138 8.14 11.78 14.54
CA PRO A 138 6.76 11.30 14.46
C PRO A 138 6.41 10.46 15.69
N ASN A 139 5.17 10.54 16.11
CA ASN A 139 4.55 9.64 17.09
C ASN A 139 4.04 8.40 16.37
N LEU A 140 4.32 7.20 16.87
CA LEU A 140 3.92 5.95 16.21
C LEU A 140 2.99 5.14 17.09
N LEU A 141 1.88 4.68 16.50
CA LEU A 141 0.87 3.87 17.18
C LEU A 141 0.68 2.55 16.43
N VAL A 142 0.84 1.44 17.12
CA VAL A 142 0.50 0.11 16.58
C VAL A 142 -1.01 -0.08 16.66
N SER A 143 -1.67 -0.18 15.51
CA SER A 143 -3.12 -0.36 15.44
C SER A 143 -3.56 -1.03 14.13
N LYS A 144 -4.78 -1.58 14.15
CA LYS A 144 -5.51 -2.04 12.98
C LYS A 144 -6.59 -1.04 12.59
N PRO A 145 -7.06 -1.03 11.32
CA PRO A 145 -8.14 -0.15 10.88
C PRO A 145 -9.40 -0.23 11.75
N GLU A 146 -9.80 -1.44 12.11
CA GLU A 146 -11.02 -1.72 12.86
C GLU A 146 -10.97 -1.21 14.32
N THR A 147 -9.78 -1.10 14.90
CA THR A 147 -9.57 -0.68 16.30
C THR A 147 -8.91 0.68 16.45
N LEU A 148 -8.76 1.43 15.36
CA LEU A 148 -7.98 2.67 15.31
C LEU A 148 -8.42 3.69 16.38
N ALA A 149 -9.69 4.03 16.43
CA ALA A 149 -10.20 5.02 17.40
C ALA A 149 -10.08 4.51 18.85
N GLU A 150 -10.25 3.22 19.10
CA GLU A 150 -10.06 2.60 20.42
C GLU A 150 -8.59 2.68 20.84
N SER A 151 -7.65 2.40 19.92
CA SER A 151 -6.22 2.48 20.18
C SER A 151 -5.79 3.90 20.55
N PHE A 152 -6.29 4.92 19.85
CA PHE A 152 -6.10 6.32 20.23
C PHE A 152 -6.70 6.63 21.60
N GLY A 153 -7.94 6.17 21.85
CA GLY A 153 -8.62 6.39 23.13
C GLY A 153 -7.90 5.80 24.36
N LYS A 154 -7.08 4.77 24.16
CA LYS A 154 -6.25 4.15 25.20
C LYS A 154 -4.84 4.74 25.30
N SER A 155 -4.43 5.56 24.34
CA SER A 155 -3.11 6.19 24.31
C SER A 155 -3.08 7.52 25.03
N GLU A 156 -1.88 8.09 25.21
CA GLU A 156 -1.70 9.46 25.69
C GLU A 156 -2.26 10.53 24.72
N TRP A 157 -2.57 10.13 23.48
CA TRP A 157 -3.08 10.99 22.41
C TRP A 157 -4.62 10.94 22.25
N LYS A 158 -5.36 10.46 23.23
CA LYS A 158 -6.83 10.26 23.18
C LYS A 158 -7.62 11.51 22.77
N ASP A 159 -7.11 12.70 23.12
CA ASP A 159 -7.76 13.99 22.85
C ASP A 159 -7.23 14.68 21.59
N VAL A 160 -6.24 14.07 20.89
CA VAL A 160 -5.69 14.61 19.65
C VAL A 160 -6.72 14.42 18.51
N ARG A 161 -6.90 15.48 17.72
CA ARG A 161 -7.69 15.47 16.49
C ARG A 161 -6.84 16.02 15.36
N PHE A 162 -6.95 15.41 14.19
CA PHE A 162 -6.06 15.67 13.09
C PHE A 162 -6.68 16.63 12.08
N ASP A 163 -5.87 17.57 11.60
CA ASP A 163 -6.23 18.51 10.54
C ASP A 163 -6.08 17.90 9.16
N PHE A 164 -5.15 16.94 9.03
CA PHE A 164 -4.88 16.24 7.78
C PHE A 164 -4.64 14.75 8.04
N ILE A 165 -5.44 13.90 7.43
CA ILE A 165 -5.34 12.44 7.51
C ILE A 165 -5.02 11.90 6.12
N ILE A 166 -3.96 11.11 6.00
CA ILE A 166 -3.49 10.55 4.74
C ILE A 166 -3.32 9.05 4.86
N GLY A 167 -3.59 8.31 3.77
CA GLY A 167 -3.39 6.87 3.76
C GLY A 167 -3.39 6.27 2.36
N ARG A 168 -2.76 5.09 2.24
CA ARG A 168 -2.75 4.30 1.02
C ARG A 168 -3.03 2.84 1.32
N ASN A 169 -4.04 2.26 0.66
CA ASN A 169 -4.45 0.87 0.89
C ASN A 169 -4.82 0.57 2.36
N PHE A 170 -5.29 1.58 3.09
CA PHE A 170 -5.75 1.41 4.47
C PHE A 170 -7.09 0.67 4.50
N LEU A 171 -8.02 1.07 3.63
CA LEU A 171 -9.34 0.46 3.51
C LEU A 171 -9.33 -0.80 2.62
N ALA A 172 -8.44 -0.86 1.63
CA ALA A 172 -8.36 -1.98 0.70
C ALA A 172 -8.17 -3.34 1.39
N ASN A 173 -7.43 -3.36 2.50
CA ASN A 173 -7.07 -4.57 3.23
C ASN A 173 -7.96 -4.84 4.46
N THR A 174 -9.00 -4.04 4.71
CA THR A 174 -9.92 -4.26 5.83
C THR A 174 -11.23 -4.92 5.37
N THR A 175 -11.77 -5.80 6.18
CA THR A 175 -13.05 -6.47 5.89
C THR A 175 -14.24 -5.61 6.25
N ASP A 176 -14.17 -4.82 7.32
CA ASP A 176 -15.22 -3.87 7.72
C ASP A 176 -14.78 -2.42 7.43
N LYS A 177 -14.93 -2.04 6.15
CA LYS A 177 -14.58 -0.69 5.68
C LYS A 177 -15.42 0.39 6.30
N LYS A 178 -16.71 0.11 6.57
CA LYS A 178 -17.62 1.09 7.18
C LYS A 178 -17.17 1.42 8.61
N ALA A 179 -16.82 0.42 9.41
CA ALA A 179 -16.26 0.64 10.74
C ALA A 179 -14.91 1.37 10.69
N ALA A 180 -14.04 1.01 9.74
CA ALA A 180 -12.77 1.71 9.56
C ALA A 180 -12.95 3.20 9.20
N VAL A 181 -13.88 3.53 8.31
CA VAL A 181 -14.24 4.92 7.98
C VAL A 181 -14.76 5.66 9.21
N GLN A 182 -15.64 5.04 10.00
CA GLN A 182 -16.13 5.64 11.25
C GLN A 182 -14.99 5.91 12.25
N ASN A 183 -13.98 5.04 12.30
CA ASN A 183 -12.81 5.25 13.15
C ASN A 183 -11.94 6.42 12.65
N ILE A 184 -11.76 6.57 11.33
CA ILE A 184 -11.06 7.72 10.75
C ILE A 184 -11.78 9.02 11.12
N VAL A 185 -13.08 9.07 10.88
CA VAL A 185 -13.92 10.28 11.11
C VAL A 185 -13.86 10.75 12.57
N LYS A 186 -13.85 9.83 13.54
CA LYS A 186 -13.71 10.18 14.98
C LYS A 186 -12.39 10.87 15.32
N LEU A 187 -11.38 10.76 14.48
CA LEU A 187 -10.07 11.37 14.68
C LEU A 187 -9.91 12.71 13.95
N MET A 188 -10.88 13.09 13.12
CA MET A 188 -10.87 14.38 12.39
C MET A 188 -11.10 15.55 13.33
N ASN A 189 -10.42 16.66 13.04
CA ASN A 189 -10.72 17.96 13.65
C ASN A 189 -12.04 18.50 13.07
N GLU A 190 -12.98 18.89 13.94
CA GLU A 190 -14.32 19.31 13.53
C GLU A 190 -14.36 20.54 12.62
N LYS A 191 -13.32 21.37 12.61
CA LYS A 191 -13.36 22.69 11.95
C LYS A 191 -12.72 22.74 10.57
N SER A 192 -11.72 21.93 10.33
CA SER A 192 -10.87 22.11 9.13
C SER A 192 -10.16 20.83 8.64
N ALA A 193 -10.64 19.67 9.08
CA ALA A 193 -9.96 18.43 8.72
C ALA A 193 -10.19 18.04 7.26
N ALA A 194 -9.16 17.46 6.66
CA ALA A 194 -9.26 16.76 5.40
C ALA A 194 -8.71 15.34 5.52
N VAL A 195 -9.38 14.39 4.85
CA VAL A 195 -8.89 13.04 4.63
C VAL A 195 -8.58 12.86 3.16
N VAL A 196 -7.37 12.42 2.84
CA VAL A 196 -6.98 12.06 1.47
C VAL A 196 -6.49 10.62 1.43
N LEU A 197 -7.09 9.82 0.57
CA LEU A 197 -6.79 8.40 0.47
C LEU A 197 -6.44 8.00 -0.97
N ALA A 198 -5.57 7.01 -1.10
CA ALA A 198 -5.29 6.31 -2.35
C ALA A 198 -5.49 4.81 -2.14
N GLU A 199 -6.56 4.25 -2.69
CA GLU A 199 -6.96 2.87 -2.45
C GLU A 199 -6.91 2.06 -3.75
N ASN A 200 -6.20 0.94 -3.75
CA ASN A 200 -6.21 0.00 -4.87
C ASN A 200 -7.55 -0.71 -4.94
N ILE A 201 -8.26 -0.56 -6.04
CA ILE A 201 -9.56 -1.21 -6.24
C ILE A 201 -9.34 -2.65 -6.70
N ALA A 202 -9.54 -3.61 -5.80
CA ALA A 202 -9.30 -5.02 -6.08
C ALA A 202 -10.15 -5.56 -7.25
N ARG A 203 -11.39 -5.08 -7.37
CA ARG A 203 -12.31 -5.42 -8.47
C ARG A 203 -11.71 -5.12 -9.84
N HIS A 204 -10.85 -4.12 -9.97
CA HIS A 204 -10.21 -3.69 -11.22
C HIS A 204 -8.73 -4.12 -11.33
N THR A 205 -8.31 -5.07 -10.51
CA THR A 205 -6.92 -5.56 -10.57
C THR A 205 -6.65 -6.36 -11.85
N GLN A 206 -5.39 -6.42 -12.27
CA GLN A 206 -4.96 -7.23 -13.42
C GLN A 206 -5.40 -8.68 -13.24
N ARG A 207 -6.02 -9.26 -14.28
CA ARG A 207 -6.34 -10.69 -14.37
C ARG A 207 -5.15 -11.44 -14.96
N LEU A 208 -4.77 -12.57 -14.36
CA LEU A 208 -3.70 -13.41 -14.89
C LEU A 208 -4.08 -14.05 -16.22
N GLY A 209 -5.32 -14.51 -16.37
CA GLY A 209 -5.83 -15.08 -17.62
C GLY A 209 -5.84 -14.09 -18.79
N ALA A 210 -5.89 -12.76 -18.50
CA ALA A 210 -5.79 -11.73 -19.51
C ALA A 210 -4.34 -11.55 -20.03
N LEU A 211 -3.33 -11.99 -19.28
CA LEU A 211 -1.92 -11.95 -19.72
C LEU A 211 -1.55 -13.09 -20.66
N LEU A 212 -2.39 -14.13 -20.76
CA LEU A 212 -2.23 -15.26 -21.68
C LEU A 212 -3.03 -14.99 -22.97
N GLN A 213 -2.65 -13.97 -23.76
CA GLN A 213 -3.47 -13.46 -24.85
C GLN A 213 -3.51 -14.37 -26.08
N ASP A 214 -2.41 -15.05 -26.41
CA ASP A 214 -2.22 -15.78 -27.65
C ASP A 214 -2.61 -17.27 -27.56
N ARG A 215 -3.46 -17.64 -26.58
CA ARG A 215 -3.91 -19.03 -26.38
C ARG A 215 -5.37 -19.22 -26.72
N GLU A 216 -5.63 -20.26 -27.50
CA GLU A 216 -6.98 -20.71 -27.90
C GLU A 216 -7.40 -22.00 -27.16
N GLU A 217 -7.03 -22.14 -25.90
CA GLU A 217 -7.31 -23.32 -25.07
C GLU A 217 -8.74 -23.28 -24.54
N GLU A 218 -9.48 -24.38 -24.59
CA GLU A 218 -10.88 -24.47 -24.15
C GLU A 218 -11.10 -24.13 -22.67
N TRP A 219 -10.08 -24.35 -21.81
CA TRP A 219 -10.14 -24.03 -20.40
C TRP A 219 -9.97 -22.53 -20.10
N LEU A 220 -9.31 -21.75 -20.96
CA LEU A 220 -8.97 -20.36 -20.69
C LEU A 220 -10.20 -19.43 -20.54
N PRO A 221 -11.26 -19.53 -21.36
CA PRO A 221 -12.50 -18.76 -21.14
C PRO A 221 -13.15 -19.07 -19.79
N ARG A 222 -13.13 -20.33 -19.32
CA ARG A 222 -13.67 -20.71 -18.01
C ARG A 222 -12.86 -20.08 -16.86
N ILE A 223 -11.54 -20.09 -16.97
CA ILE A 223 -10.67 -19.43 -15.99
C ILE A 223 -10.92 -17.92 -15.96
N ARG A 224 -11.02 -17.26 -17.13
CA ARG A 224 -11.30 -15.81 -17.19
C ARG A 224 -12.62 -15.47 -16.54
N GLN A 225 -13.67 -16.27 -16.80
CA GLN A 225 -14.96 -16.09 -16.13
C GLN A 225 -14.85 -16.29 -14.62
N ALA A 226 -14.13 -17.33 -14.18
CA ALA A 226 -13.90 -17.58 -12.76
C ALA A 226 -13.12 -16.43 -12.07
N GLU A 227 -12.13 -15.85 -12.75
CA GLU A 227 -11.45 -14.65 -12.25
C GLU A 227 -12.43 -13.48 -12.09
N ASP A 228 -13.28 -13.24 -13.07
CA ASP A 228 -14.28 -12.17 -12.99
C ASP A 228 -15.30 -12.43 -11.87
N ASP A 229 -15.73 -13.68 -11.67
CA ASP A 229 -16.60 -14.06 -10.57
C ASP A 229 -15.93 -13.90 -9.19
N ILE A 230 -14.65 -14.24 -9.06
CA ILE A 230 -13.87 -14.04 -7.82
C ILE A 230 -13.78 -12.56 -7.47
N TYR A 231 -13.43 -11.71 -8.42
CA TYR A 231 -13.23 -10.28 -8.17
C TYR A 231 -14.53 -9.46 -8.22
N GLY A 232 -15.61 -10.03 -8.74
CA GLY A 232 -16.96 -9.46 -8.73
C GLY A 232 -17.85 -9.96 -7.60
N ASN A 233 -17.35 -10.86 -6.74
CA ASN A 233 -18.13 -11.51 -5.70
C ASN A 233 -18.71 -10.50 -4.70
N PRO A 234 -20.05 -10.34 -4.61
CA PRO A 234 -20.69 -9.39 -3.70
C PRO A 234 -20.55 -9.77 -2.22
N ASP A 235 -20.29 -11.04 -1.91
CA ASP A 235 -20.16 -11.55 -0.56
C ASP A 235 -18.74 -11.49 0.00
N ASP A 236 -17.74 -11.19 -0.84
CA ASP A 236 -16.35 -11.05 -0.40
C ASP A 236 -16.02 -9.58 -0.07
N PRO A 237 -15.87 -9.21 1.21
CA PRO A 237 -15.61 -7.83 1.62
C PRO A 237 -14.28 -7.27 1.12
N LEU A 238 -13.40 -8.08 0.56
CA LEU A 238 -12.14 -7.61 -0.01
C LEU A 238 -12.31 -7.13 -1.47
N VAL A 239 -13.39 -7.51 -2.16
CA VAL A 239 -13.60 -7.18 -3.57
C VAL A 239 -14.97 -6.57 -3.88
N ASN A 240 -15.95 -6.63 -2.94
CA ASN A 240 -17.33 -6.16 -3.15
C ASN A 240 -17.50 -4.63 -3.07
N TRP A 241 -16.47 -3.87 -3.25
CA TRP A 241 -16.43 -2.42 -3.11
C TRP A 241 -15.64 -1.76 -4.25
N ASP A 242 -15.90 -0.48 -4.43
CA ASP A 242 -15.24 0.41 -5.39
C ASP A 242 -15.10 1.83 -4.81
N GLU A 243 -14.64 2.77 -5.62
CA GLU A 243 -14.46 4.17 -5.23
C GLU A 243 -15.77 4.84 -4.81
N THR A 244 -16.90 4.47 -5.45
CA THR A 244 -18.22 5.03 -5.12
C THR A 244 -18.73 4.50 -3.78
N THR A 245 -18.49 3.23 -3.51
CA THR A 245 -18.79 2.60 -2.22
C THR A 245 -18.02 3.27 -1.07
N LEU A 246 -16.74 3.54 -1.28
CA LEU A 246 -15.92 4.22 -0.26
C LEU A 246 -16.41 5.65 -0.04
N ALA A 247 -16.72 6.39 -1.10
CA ALA A 247 -17.29 7.73 -1.00
C ALA A 247 -18.58 7.73 -0.17
N ALA A 248 -19.51 6.82 -0.48
CA ALA A 248 -20.77 6.70 0.25
C ALA A 248 -20.58 6.43 1.76
N TYR A 249 -19.56 5.67 2.16
CA TYR A 249 -19.29 5.44 3.59
C TYR A 249 -18.87 6.72 4.33
N PHE A 250 -18.15 7.63 3.69
CA PHE A 250 -17.82 8.94 4.27
C PHE A 250 -19.04 9.86 4.29
N GLU A 251 -19.86 9.86 3.25
CA GLU A 251 -21.12 10.62 3.20
C GLU A 251 -22.12 10.14 4.26
N ASP A 252 -22.26 8.82 4.43
CA ASP A 252 -23.06 8.21 5.51
C ASP A 252 -22.56 8.62 6.91
N ALA A 253 -21.25 8.88 7.05
CA ALA A 253 -20.64 9.35 8.28
C ALA A 253 -20.75 10.88 8.47
N GLY A 254 -21.42 11.59 7.57
CA GLY A 254 -21.69 13.03 7.66
C GLY A 254 -20.62 13.93 7.06
N HIS A 255 -19.69 13.40 6.28
CA HIS A 255 -18.60 14.15 5.65
C HIS A 255 -18.80 14.35 4.16
N SER A 256 -18.33 15.48 3.64
CA SER A 256 -18.48 15.82 2.23
C SER A 256 -17.32 15.28 1.40
N VAL A 257 -17.61 14.49 0.39
CA VAL A 257 -16.63 14.01 -0.57
C VAL A 257 -16.42 15.05 -1.66
N LYS A 258 -15.25 15.68 -1.69
CA LYS A 258 -14.92 16.77 -2.63
C LYS A 258 -14.48 16.26 -3.98
N ASN A 259 -13.76 15.15 -4.00
CA ASN A 259 -13.26 14.55 -5.23
C ASN A 259 -13.11 13.04 -5.05
N VAL A 260 -13.53 12.32 -6.08
CA VAL A 260 -13.25 10.89 -6.25
C VAL A 260 -12.73 10.72 -7.68
N GLU A 261 -11.53 10.19 -7.82
CA GLU A 261 -10.92 10.01 -9.12
C GLU A 261 -10.23 8.65 -9.19
N LEU A 262 -10.51 7.93 -10.27
CA LEU A 262 -9.90 6.64 -10.57
C LEU A 262 -8.76 6.82 -11.57
N GLN A 263 -7.56 6.36 -11.22
CA GLN A 263 -6.38 6.42 -12.08
C GLN A 263 -5.78 5.04 -12.29
N SER A 264 -5.50 4.73 -13.56
CA SER A 264 -4.78 3.51 -13.93
C SER A 264 -3.28 3.74 -13.84
N PHE A 265 -2.58 2.80 -13.21
CA PHE A 265 -1.13 2.71 -13.18
C PHE A 265 -0.71 1.41 -13.84
N THR A 266 0.13 1.49 -14.85
CA THR A 266 0.72 0.32 -15.49
C THR A 266 2.22 0.32 -15.21
N ARG A 267 2.74 -0.81 -14.79
CA ARG A 267 4.15 -1.01 -14.54
C ARG A 267 4.63 -2.35 -15.06
N GLU A 268 5.87 -2.43 -15.44
CA GLU A 268 6.52 -3.70 -15.75
C GLU A 268 6.89 -4.42 -14.44
N ILE A 269 6.43 -5.66 -14.29
CA ILE A 269 6.81 -6.52 -13.18
C ILE A 269 7.40 -7.83 -13.71
N ILE A 270 8.16 -8.51 -12.87
CA ILE A 270 8.63 -9.88 -13.11
C ILE A 270 7.92 -10.77 -12.10
N ILE A 271 7.16 -11.75 -12.60
CA ILE A 271 6.50 -12.74 -11.75
C ILE A 271 7.56 -13.75 -11.26
N SER A 272 7.87 -13.73 -9.98
CA SER A 272 8.84 -14.64 -9.37
C SER A 272 8.23 -16.00 -9.02
N SER A 273 9.09 -17.02 -8.83
CA SER A 273 8.66 -18.33 -8.35
C SER A 273 7.93 -18.26 -7.01
N ALA A 274 8.41 -17.40 -6.08
CA ALA A 274 7.77 -17.23 -4.77
C ALA A 274 6.37 -16.62 -4.89
N GLN A 275 6.20 -15.64 -5.77
CA GLN A 275 4.91 -15.01 -6.03
C GLN A 275 3.94 -15.99 -6.70
N LEU A 276 4.40 -16.74 -7.69
CA LEU A 276 3.59 -17.76 -8.35
C LEU A 276 3.17 -18.85 -7.36
N GLN A 277 4.10 -19.33 -6.52
CA GLN A 277 3.81 -20.31 -5.48
C GLN A 277 2.80 -19.77 -4.47
N HIS A 278 2.90 -18.52 -4.04
CA HIS A 278 1.96 -17.89 -3.12
C HIS A 278 0.54 -17.80 -3.71
N TRP A 279 0.41 -17.47 -5.00
CA TRP A 279 -0.91 -17.42 -5.64
C TRP A 279 -1.55 -18.82 -5.79
N PHE A 280 -0.74 -19.81 -6.09
CA PHE A 280 -1.20 -21.18 -6.39
C PHE A 280 -0.90 -22.19 -5.28
N ASP A 281 -0.67 -21.74 -4.05
CA ASP A 281 -0.57 -22.66 -2.91
C ASP A 281 -1.96 -23.27 -2.56
N ASN A 282 -1.95 -24.30 -1.70
CA ASN A 282 -3.17 -24.96 -1.26
C ASN A 282 -3.78 -24.32 0.01
N ALA A 283 -3.32 -23.13 0.40
CA ALA A 283 -3.83 -22.47 1.60
C ALA A 283 -5.30 -22.04 1.41
N PRO A 284 -6.13 -22.13 2.44
CA PRO A 284 -7.49 -21.61 2.40
C PRO A 284 -7.47 -20.11 2.06
N GLY A 285 -8.24 -19.71 1.05
CA GLY A 285 -8.31 -18.31 0.59
C GLY A 285 -7.25 -17.92 -0.44
N SER A 286 -6.30 -18.82 -0.80
CA SER A 286 -5.39 -18.61 -1.92
C SER A 286 -6.16 -18.44 -3.23
N PHE A 287 -5.50 -17.85 -4.23
CA PHE A 287 -6.11 -17.71 -5.56
C PHE A 287 -6.49 -19.08 -6.17
N ARG A 288 -5.59 -20.09 -6.06
CA ARG A 288 -5.91 -21.48 -6.44
C ARG A 288 -7.17 -21.98 -5.75
N SER A 289 -7.27 -21.84 -4.43
CA SER A 289 -8.42 -22.37 -3.67
C SER A 289 -9.74 -21.68 -4.04
N ARG A 290 -9.70 -20.43 -4.51
CA ARG A 290 -10.86 -19.70 -5.03
C ARG A 290 -11.25 -20.20 -6.42
N LEU A 291 -10.28 -20.42 -7.32
CA LEU A 291 -10.51 -20.99 -8.66
C LEU A 291 -11.14 -22.39 -8.58
N LEU A 292 -10.65 -23.25 -7.68
CA LEU A 292 -11.17 -24.62 -7.49
C LEU A 292 -12.63 -24.69 -7.04
N LYS A 293 -13.21 -23.58 -6.56
CA LYS A 293 -14.65 -23.51 -6.28
C LYS A 293 -15.50 -23.29 -7.53
N LEU A 294 -14.90 -22.83 -8.61
CA LEU A 294 -15.58 -22.39 -9.85
C LEU A 294 -15.16 -23.18 -11.08
N CYS A 295 -13.99 -23.81 -11.07
CA CYS A 295 -13.40 -24.55 -12.18
C CYS A 295 -12.98 -25.96 -11.74
N SER A 296 -12.80 -26.84 -12.72
CA SER A 296 -12.20 -28.16 -12.49
C SER A 296 -10.73 -28.07 -12.08
N GLU A 297 -10.23 -29.08 -11.40
CA GLU A 297 -8.81 -29.16 -11.03
C GLU A 297 -7.91 -29.18 -12.26
N ASP A 298 -8.32 -29.91 -13.32
CA ASP A 298 -7.60 -29.96 -14.59
C ASP A 298 -7.48 -28.55 -15.24
N ASP A 299 -8.54 -27.77 -15.24
CA ASP A 299 -8.51 -26.39 -15.76
C ASP A 299 -7.54 -25.50 -14.97
N VAL A 300 -7.58 -25.61 -13.64
CA VAL A 300 -6.71 -24.83 -12.73
C VAL A 300 -5.25 -25.25 -12.89
N ASP A 301 -4.96 -26.54 -13.06
CA ASP A 301 -3.60 -27.04 -13.26
C ASP A 301 -3.06 -26.67 -14.65
N ASN A 302 -3.89 -26.72 -15.69
CA ASN A 302 -3.54 -26.24 -17.02
C ASN A 302 -3.23 -24.74 -16.99
N PHE A 303 -4.03 -23.95 -16.28
CA PHE A 303 -3.79 -22.54 -16.10
C PHE A 303 -2.49 -22.25 -15.35
N PHE A 304 -2.23 -22.93 -14.23
CA PHE A 304 -0.97 -22.83 -13.49
C PHE A 304 0.25 -23.12 -14.38
N ASN A 305 0.20 -24.22 -15.16
CA ASN A 305 1.27 -24.60 -16.05
C ASN A 305 1.50 -23.56 -17.15
N ALA A 306 0.44 -22.99 -17.70
CA ALA A 306 0.51 -21.91 -18.70
C ALA A 306 1.14 -20.63 -18.11
N VAL A 307 0.67 -20.17 -16.95
CA VAL A 307 1.24 -19.00 -16.24
C VAL A 307 2.71 -19.24 -15.91
N ARG A 308 3.07 -20.45 -15.47
CA ARG A 308 4.46 -20.83 -15.18
C ARG A 308 5.33 -20.83 -16.44
N ALA A 309 4.82 -21.33 -17.55
CA ALA A 309 5.59 -21.43 -18.80
C ALA A 309 5.83 -20.08 -19.46
N GLU A 310 4.85 -19.18 -19.43
CA GLU A 310 4.87 -17.94 -20.20
C GLU A 310 5.21 -16.70 -19.37
N LEU A 311 4.82 -16.67 -18.09
CA LEU A 311 4.94 -15.47 -17.29
C LEU A 311 6.04 -15.58 -16.21
N LEU A 312 6.44 -16.78 -15.80
CA LEU A 312 7.46 -16.95 -14.76
C LEU A 312 8.82 -16.39 -15.22
N ASN A 313 9.38 -15.46 -14.45
CA ASN A 313 10.62 -14.73 -14.72
C ASN A 313 10.59 -13.87 -15.98
N HIS A 314 9.44 -13.70 -16.62
CA HIS A 314 9.27 -12.78 -17.72
C HIS A 314 8.74 -11.43 -17.23
N LYS A 315 9.04 -10.38 -18.02
CA LYS A 315 8.50 -9.05 -17.81
C LYS A 315 7.08 -8.99 -18.34
N VAL A 316 6.15 -8.61 -17.50
CA VAL A 316 4.74 -8.43 -17.85
C VAL A 316 4.28 -7.02 -17.50
N GLN A 317 3.39 -6.48 -18.32
CA GLN A 317 2.71 -5.22 -18.00
C GLN A 317 1.60 -5.50 -16.99
N TRP A 318 1.73 -4.92 -15.80
CA TRP A 318 0.77 -5.10 -14.73
C TRP A 318 0.02 -3.81 -14.47
N SER A 319 -1.29 -3.85 -14.65
CA SER A 319 -2.17 -2.71 -14.44
C SER A 319 -2.86 -2.78 -13.08
N THR A 320 -2.90 -1.65 -12.39
CA THR A 320 -3.68 -1.46 -11.17
C THR A 320 -4.50 -0.19 -11.28
N GLN A 321 -5.70 -0.18 -10.70
CA GLN A 321 -6.49 1.03 -10.59
C GLN A 321 -6.50 1.51 -9.15
N VAL A 322 -6.20 2.79 -8.98
CA VAL A 322 -6.12 3.46 -7.68
C VAL A 322 -7.20 4.53 -7.63
N ALA A 323 -8.07 4.44 -6.65
CA ALA A 323 -9.02 5.50 -6.33
C ALA A 323 -8.36 6.54 -5.43
N PHE A 324 -8.43 7.80 -5.82
CA PHE A 324 -8.04 8.95 -5.02
C PHE A 324 -9.30 9.60 -4.45
N LEU A 325 -9.39 9.71 -3.13
CA LEU A 325 -10.52 10.30 -2.45
C LEU A 325 -10.06 11.52 -1.66
N HIS A 326 -10.83 12.62 -1.74
CA HIS A 326 -10.67 13.82 -0.94
C HIS A 326 -11.95 14.11 -0.19
N ILE A 327 -11.91 14.06 1.13
CA ILE A 327 -13.02 14.21 2.07
C ILE A 327 -12.75 15.41 2.98
N ILE A 328 -13.80 16.18 3.30
CA ILE A 328 -13.77 17.28 4.27
C ILE A 328 -14.95 17.21 5.23
#